data_caec68280e845fb19055ecd79f468b5e
#
_entry.id   caec68280e845fb19055ecd79f468b5e
#
_cell.length_a   1.000
_cell.length_b   1.000
_cell.length_c   1.000
_cell.angle_alpha   90.00
_cell.angle_beta   90.00
_cell.angle_gamma   90.00
#
_symmetry.space_group_name_H-M   'P 1'
#
loop_
_entity.id
_entity.type
_entity.pdbx_description
1 polymer ?
#
loop_
_entity_poly.entity_id
_entity_poly.type
_entity_poly.pdbx_seq_one_letter_code
_entity_poly.pdbx_strand_id
1 'polypeptide(L)'
;NCVHAQIRYFEDGEREEILLPNCGSHDEMLPRFSHLPPRYAGSKGLYFFKDLDEDYWEEAASYLAGYGGVSCWEIHGSAARAENRDRIADCLSLVDLFSLNLTEGRRITGEAEPLRVLKKLQDMHAGKVILRMGAQGALAAGDGAVWRLPVVPTDVVDVTGGGNSSTGGFLVGYCKSGGDIAYAAKCGAVSASFIISQWGVPKKLDSALRAKAENRLRNLDAVKL
;
A
#
# COMPACT_ATOMS: atom_id res chain seq x y z
N ASN A 1 -24.62 10.57 3.61
CA ASN A 1 -23.85 11.74 3.17
C ASN A 1 -22.59 11.24 2.47
N CYS A 2 -22.16 11.93 1.40
CA CYS A 2 -20.93 11.61 0.69
C CYS A 2 -19.75 12.31 1.38
N VAL A 3 -18.59 11.68 1.42
CA VAL A 3 -17.35 12.35 1.86
C VAL A 3 -16.91 13.32 0.77
N HIS A 4 -16.60 14.55 1.17
CA HIS A 4 -15.99 15.54 0.30
C HIS A 4 -14.65 15.96 0.90
N ALA A 5 -13.60 15.82 0.12
CA ALA A 5 -12.27 16.23 0.53
C ALA A 5 -11.64 17.16 -0.51
N GLN A 6 -10.85 18.11 -0.03
CA GLN A 6 -9.95 18.90 -0.84
C GLN A 6 -8.54 18.31 -0.71
N ILE A 7 -7.89 18.03 -1.83
CA ILE A 7 -6.51 17.60 -1.85
C ILE A 7 -5.65 18.80 -2.21
N ARG A 8 -4.73 19.19 -1.30
CA ARG A 8 -3.74 20.23 -1.53
C ARG A 8 -2.39 19.57 -1.79
N TYR A 9 -1.79 19.87 -2.93
CA TYR A 9 -0.45 19.45 -3.28
C TYR A 9 0.57 20.55 -2.95
N PHE A 10 1.71 20.16 -2.42
CA PHE A 10 2.84 21.04 -2.11
C PHE A 10 3.96 20.87 -3.13
N GLU A 11 4.87 21.85 -3.22
CA GLU A 11 5.97 21.85 -4.19
C GLU A 11 6.97 20.69 -3.99
N ASP A 12 7.09 20.17 -2.75
CA ASP A 12 7.91 19.01 -2.39
C ASP A 12 7.28 17.66 -2.79
N GLY A 13 6.08 17.67 -3.40
CA GLY A 13 5.32 16.48 -3.80
C GLY A 13 4.48 15.86 -2.69
N GLU A 14 4.52 16.43 -1.48
CA GLU A 14 3.61 16.05 -0.40
C GLU A 14 2.19 16.53 -0.70
N ARG A 15 1.21 15.92 -0.03
CA ARG A 15 -0.20 16.30 -0.16
C ARG A 15 -0.88 16.28 1.20
N GLU A 16 -1.85 17.14 1.34
CA GLU A 16 -2.76 17.19 2.47
C GLU A 16 -4.17 16.93 1.99
N GLU A 17 -4.89 16.07 2.70
CA GLU A 17 -6.32 15.83 2.48
C GLU A 17 -7.11 16.52 3.58
N ILE A 18 -7.98 17.45 3.19
CA ILE A 18 -8.78 18.26 4.08
C ILE A 18 -10.24 17.87 3.87
N LEU A 19 -10.86 17.25 4.87
CA LEU A 19 -12.29 16.98 4.85
C LEU A 19 -13.07 18.28 4.91
N LEU A 20 -14.04 18.43 4.00
CA LEU A 20 -14.90 19.61 4.00
C LEU A 20 -15.95 19.49 5.10
N PRO A 21 -16.38 20.63 5.71
CA PRO A 21 -17.39 20.62 6.74
C PRO A 21 -18.74 20.10 6.20
N ASN A 22 -19.53 19.49 7.08
CA ASN A 22 -20.86 18.96 6.80
C ASN A 22 -20.92 17.83 5.75
N CYS A 23 -19.86 17.08 5.58
CA CYS A 23 -19.85 15.84 4.81
C CYS A 23 -19.78 14.61 5.74
N GLY A 24 -19.97 13.41 5.18
CA GLY A 24 -19.77 12.14 5.90
C GLY A 24 -18.32 11.95 6.33
N SER A 25 -18.06 11.03 7.24
CA SER A 25 -16.70 10.62 7.62
C SER A 25 -16.20 9.48 6.73
N HIS A 26 -14.88 9.35 6.64
CA HIS A 26 -14.28 8.18 5.98
C HIS A 26 -14.68 6.87 6.68
N ASP A 27 -14.79 6.89 8.01
CA ASP A 27 -15.13 5.70 8.80
C ASP A 27 -16.52 5.15 8.50
N GLU A 28 -17.50 6.03 8.23
CA GLU A 28 -18.85 5.61 7.81
C GLU A 28 -18.88 4.91 6.44
N MET A 29 -17.87 5.14 5.60
CA MET A 29 -17.82 4.62 4.23
C MET A 29 -16.93 3.40 4.07
N LEU A 30 -16.03 3.13 5.04
CA LEU A 30 -15.13 1.99 4.97
C LEU A 30 -15.87 0.70 5.31
N PRO A 31 -15.76 -0.34 4.46
CA PRO A 31 -16.39 -1.62 4.76
C PRO A 31 -15.69 -2.26 5.97
N ARG A 32 -16.46 -2.83 6.87
CA ARG A 32 -15.99 -3.69 7.95
C ARG A 32 -15.83 -5.13 7.46
N PHE A 33 -15.07 -5.95 8.19
CA PHE A 33 -14.93 -7.38 7.87
C PHE A 33 -16.27 -8.11 7.92
N SER A 34 -17.16 -7.74 8.85
CA SER A 34 -18.52 -8.24 8.94
C SER A 34 -19.40 -7.98 7.72
N HIS A 35 -19.03 -6.97 6.90
CA HIS A 35 -19.74 -6.66 5.65
C HIS A 35 -19.23 -7.46 4.44
N LEU A 36 -18.13 -8.23 4.59
CA LEU A 36 -17.56 -8.99 3.48
C LEU A 36 -18.49 -10.14 3.08
N PRO A 37 -18.88 -10.24 1.79
CA PRO A 37 -19.63 -11.38 1.33
C PRO A 37 -18.88 -12.70 1.56
N PRO A 38 -19.54 -13.82 1.92
CA PRO A 38 -18.89 -15.10 2.21
C PRO A 38 -17.89 -15.59 1.14
N ARG A 39 -18.13 -15.24 -0.13
CA ARG A 39 -17.24 -15.59 -1.24
C ARG A 39 -15.83 -14.99 -1.11
N TYR A 40 -15.64 -13.91 -0.34
CA TYR A 40 -14.34 -13.30 -0.12
C TYR A 40 -13.43 -14.11 0.81
N ALA A 41 -13.99 -14.99 1.64
CA ALA A 41 -13.19 -15.89 2.48
C ALA A 41 -12.27 -16.81 1.64
N GLY A 42 -12.64 -17.12 0.39
CA GLY A 42 -11.81 -17.88 -0.55
C GLY A 42 -10.92 -17.04 -1.46
N SER A 43 -10.81 -15.72 -1.25
CA SER A 43 -9.92 -14.88 -2.05
C SER A 43 -8.44 -15.15 -1.72
N LYS A 44 -7.56 -15.01 -2.71
CA LYS A 44 -6.11 -15.22 -2.53
C LYS A 44 -5.42 -14.08 -1.80
N GLY A 45 -6.01 -12.89 -1.85
CA GLY A 45 -5.47 -11.72 -1.19
C GLY A 45 -6.56 -10.75 -0.78
N LEU A 46 -6.36 -10.08 0.33
CA LEU A 46 -7.23 -9.07 0.90
C LEU A 46 -6.43 -7.81 1.19
N TYR A 47 -6.77 -6.70 0.52
CA TYR A 47 -6.17 -5.40 0.74
C TYR A 47 -7.15 -4.49 1.48
N PHE A 48 -6.67 -3.84 2.54
CA PHE A 48 -7.42 -2.84 3.26
C PHE A 48 -6.55 -1.63 3.60
N PHE A 49 -7.13 -0.45 3.41
CA PHE A 49 -6.56 0.84 3.75
C PHE A 49 -7.27 1.35 5.00
N LYS A 50 -6.58 1.37 6.14
CA LYS A 50 -7.23 1.65 7.41
C LYS A 50 -6.27 2.32 8.40
N ASP A 51 -6.84 3.16 9.26
CA ASP A 51 -6.20 3.71 10.46
C ASP A 51 -6.18 2.69 11.61
N LEU A 52 -6.10 3.16 12.85
CA LEU A 52 -6.01 2.33 14.06
C LEU A 52 -7.34 2.25 14.84
N ASP A 53 -8.48 2.31 14.16
CA ASP A 53 -9.80 2.10 14.74
C ASP A 53 -9.86 0.76 15.48
N GLU A 54 -10.16 0.78 16.79
CA GLU A 54 -10.05 -0.37 17.66
C GLU A 54 -11.05 -1.46 17.28
N ASP A 55 -12.33 -1.09 17.11
CA ASP A 55 -13.41 -2.03 16.76
C ASP A 55 -13.12 -2.71 15.40
N TYR A 56 -12.55 -1.97 14.45
CA TYR A 56 -12.17 -2.53 13.17
C TYR A 56 -11.08 -3.59 13.30
N TRP A 57 -10.05 -3.31 14.12
CA TRP A 57 -8.94 -4.23 14.30
C TRP A 57 -9.31 -5.47 15.12
N GLU A 58 -10.30 -5.39 16.02
CA GLU A 58 -10.87 -6.56 16.68
C GLU A 58 -11.60 -7.48 15.69
N GLU A 59 -12.41 -6.91 14.79
CA GLU A 59 -13.03 -7.67 13.69
C GLU A 59 -11.96 -8.26 12.75
N ALA A 60 -10.92 -7.47 12.43
CA ALA A 60 -9.82 -7.90 11.57
C ALA A 60 -9.08 -9.10 12.17
N ALA A 61 -8.71 -9.04 13.44
CA ALA A 61 -8.03 -10.13 14.15
C ALA A 61 -8.85 -11.43 14.10
N SER A 62 -10.15 -11.32 14.39
CA SER A 62 -11.07 -12.46 14.34
C SER A 62 -11.19 -13.07 12.93
N TYR A 63 -11.31 -12.21 11.90
CA TYR A 63 -11.45 -12.68 10.53
C TYR A 63 -10.15 -13.27 9.98
N LEU A 64 -9.01 -12.58 10.20
CA LEU A 64 -7.71 -12.96 9.65
C LEU A 64 -7.17 -14.26 10.28
N ALA A 65 -7.54 -14.58 11.53
CA ALA A 65 -7.18 -15.84 12.17
C ALA A 65 -7.67 -17.08 11.40
N GLY A 66 -8.77 -16.97 10.65
CA GLY A 66 -9.33 -18.03 9.81
C GLY A 66 -9.12 -17.84 8.31
N TYR A 67 -8.45 -16.77 7.91
CA TYR A 67 -8.28 -16.43 6.51
C TYR A 67 -7.07 -17.13 5.88
N GLY A 68 -7.30 -17.94 4.85
CA GLY A 68 -6.25 -18.73 4.18
C GLY A 68 -5.53 -17.99 3.04
N GLY A 69 -5.86 -16.74 2.77
CA GLY A 69 -5.20 -15.89 1.76
C GLY A 69 -4.15 -14.97 2.38
N VAL A 70 -3.64 -14.03 1.58
CA VAL A 70 -2.63 -13.04 1.99
C VAL A 70 -3.32 -11.72 2.36
N SER A 71 -3.09 -11.24 3.57
CA SER A 71 -3.56 -9.94 4.05
C SER A 71 -2.55 -8.84 3.75
N CYS A 72 -3.03 -7.68 3.28
CA CYS A 72 -2.19 -6.51 3.01
C CYS A 72 -2.82 -5.25 3.61
N TRP A 73 -2.12 -4.67 4.56
CA TRP A 73 -2.52 -3.41 5.17
C TRP A 73 -1.74 -2.24 4.60
N GLU A 74 -2.45 -1.20 4.18
CA GLU A 74 -1.90 0.12 3.94
C GLU A 74 -2.40 1.06 5.04
N ILE A 75 -1.45 1.68 5.76
CA ILE A 75 -1.79 2.56 6.87
C ILE A 75 -2.34 3.90 6.35
N HIS A 76 -3.38 4.42 7.00
CA HIS A 76 -3.84 5.77 6.76
C HIS A 76 -2.86 6.80 7.35
N GLY A 77 -2.54 7.86 6.60
CA GLY A 77 -1.52 8.84 6.98
C GLY A 77 -1.78 9.54 8.32
N SER A 78 -3.04 9.66 8.76
CA SER A 78 -3.39 10.22 10.07
C SER A 78 -2.90 9.38 11.23
N ALA A 79 -2.83 8.05 11.05
CA ALA A 79 -2.39 7.09 12.04
C ALA A 79 -0.86 6.89 12.05
N ALA A 80 -0.18 7.28 10.97
CA ALA A 80 1.27 7.11 10.80
C ALA A 80 2.06 8.12 11.65
N ARG A 81 2.15 7.88 12.96
CA ARG A 81 2.78 8.76 13.96
C ARG A 81 3.58 7.95 14.98
N ALA A 82 4.60 8.59 15.57
CA ALA A 82 5.48 7.96 16.57
C ALA A 82 4.74 7.53 17.85
N GLU A 83 3.73 8.30 18.26
CA GLU A 83 2.90 7.99 19.43
C GLU A 83 2.06 6.71 19.26
N ASN A 84 1.79 6.32 18.03
CA ASN A 84 1.00 5.12 17.70
C ASN A 84 1.86 3.87 17.49
N ARG A 85 3.16 3.93 17.72
CA ARG A 85 4.12 2.87 17.35
C ARG A 85 3.75 1.50 17.91
N ASP A 86 3.39 1.44 19.19
CA ASP A 86 3.06 0.17 19.84
C ASP A 86 1.79 -0.43 19.24
N ARG A 87 0.77 0.39 19.05
CA ARG A 87 -0.49 -0.05 18.41
C ARG A 87 -0.29 -0.47 16.95
N ILE A 88 0.59 0.23 16.22
CA ILE A 88 0.98 -0.18 14.86
C ILE A 88 1.67 -1.55 14.89
N ALA A 89 2.57 -1.80 15.85
CA ALA A 89 3.25 -3.08 15.98
C ALA A 89 2.28 -4.23 16.27
N ASP A 90 1.26 -4.00 17.12
CA ASP A 90 0.19 -4.97 17.37
C ASP A 90 -0.55 -5.32 16.06
N CYS A 91 -0.96 -4.31 15.29
CA CYS A 91 -1.65 -4.50 14.02
C CYS A 91 -0.76 -5.21 12.96
N LEU A 92 0.54 -4.90 12.94
CA LEU A 92 1.51 -5.55 12.04
C LEU A 92 1.65 -7.04 12.27
N SER A 93 1.46 -7.49 13.51
CA SER A 93 1.49 -8.92 13.86
C SER A 93 0.32 -9.72 13.26
N LEU A 94 -0.75 -9.05 12.84
CA LEU A 94 -1.97 -9.66 12.29
C LEU A 94 -1.96 -9.77 10.77
N VAL A 95 -1.01 -9.11 10.07
CA VAL A 95 -1.01 -9.00 8.62
C VAL A 95 0.25 -9.54 7.96
N ASP A 96 0.13 -10.05 6.74
CA ASP A 96 1.26 -10.62 6.00
C ASP A 96 2.11 -9.54 5.31
N LEU A 97 1.46 -8.52 4.77
CA LEU A 97 2.08 -7.46 3.97
C LEU A 97 1.72 -6.09 4.54
N PHE A 98 2.71 -5.21 4.61
CA PHE A 98 2.53 -3.83 5.03
C PHE A 98 2.99 -2.86 3.94
N SER A 99 2.17 -1.86 3.66
CA SER A 99 2.44 -0.84 2.64
C SER A 99 2.31 0.56 3.22
N LEU A 100 3.32 1.40 2.95
CA LEU A 100 3.32 2.80 3.36
C LEU A 100 4.23 3.63 2.45
N ASN A 101 4.12 4.96 2.52
CA ASN A 101 5.08 5.84 1.90
C ASN A 101 6.24 6.20 2.88
N LEU A 102 7.32 6.80 2.33
CA LEU A 102 8.51 7.13 3.12
C LEU A 102 8.22 8.16 4.22
N THR A 103 7.35 9.13 3.96
CA THR A 103 6.96 10.15 4.95
C THR A 103 6.23 9.52 6.13
N GLU A 104 5.30 8.61 5.88
CA GLU A 104 4.63 7.80 6.89
C GLU A 104 5.63 6.97 7.68
N GLY A 105 6.54 6.28 6.98
CA GLY A 105 7.58 5.48 7.60
C GLY A 105 8.49 6.30 8.52
N ARG A 106 8.90 7.49 8.10
CA ARG A 106 9.70 8.42 8.90
C ARG A 106 8.95 8.89 10.16
N ARG A 107 7.67 9.22 10.03
CA ARG A 107 6.83 9.65 11.17
C ARG A 107 6.65 8.53 12.19
N ILE A 108 6.47 7.28 11.76
CA ILE A 108 6.33 6.13 12.65
C ILE A 108 7.65 5.83 13.37
N THR A 109 8.74 5.75 12.62
CA THR A 109 10.00 5.21 13.12
C THR A 109 10.90 6.25 13.77
N GLY A 110 10.79 7.51 13.34
CA GLY A 110 11.72 8.59 13.70
C GLY A 110 13.04 8.55 12.92
N GLU A 111 13.19 7.61 11.97
CA GLU A 111 14.40 7.45 11.15
C GLU A 111 14.31 8.29 9.87
N ALA A 112 15.40 8.89 9.43
CA ALA A 112 15.47 9.68 8.21
C ALA A 112 15.79 8.82 6.97
N GLU A 113 16.71 7.86 7.12
CA GLU A 113 17.22 7.05 6.04
C GLU A 113 16.28 5.89 5.70
N PRO A 114 15.90 5.68 4.41
CA PRO A 114 14.92 4.68 4.01
C PRO A 114 15.22 3.25 4.49
N LEU A 115 16.48 2.83 4.45
CA LEU A 115 16.89 1.51 4.93
C LEU A 115 16.74 1.36 6.44
N ARG A 116 16.99 2.43 7.21
CA ARG A 116 16.77 2.43 8.67
C ARG A 116 15.29 2.42 9.01
N VAL A 117 14.48 3.18 8.25
CA VAL A 117 13.01 3.13 8.35
C VAL A 117 12.53 1.69 8.16
N LEU A 118 12.97 1.04 7.09
CA LEU A 118 12.57 -0.32 6.75
C LEU A 118 12.97 -1.32 7.84
N LYS A 119 14.23 -1.24 8.31
CA LYS A 119 14.71 -2.08 9.40
C LYS A 119 13.87 -1.89 10.67
N LYS A 120 13.59 -0.66 11.04
CA LYS A 120 12.82 -0.36 12.25
C LYS A 120 11.38 -0.90 12.15
N LEU A 121 10.76 -0.84 10.97
CA LEU A 121 9.45 -1.45 10.72
C LEU A 121 9.50 -2.98 10.88
N GLN A 122 10.57 -3.63 10.39
CA GLN A 122 10.76 -5.07 10.57
C GLN A 122 10.96 -5.43 12.05
N ASP A 123 11.70 -4.62 12.82
CA ASP A 123 11.87 -4.78 14.27
C ASP A 123 10.53 -4.61 15.03
N MET A 124 9.52 -3.96 14.41
CA MET A 124 8.15 -3.80 14.88
C MET A 124 7.20 -4.91 14.37
N HIS A 125 7.72 -6.06 14.02
CA HIS A 125 6.96 -7.21 13.52
C HIS A 125 6.36 -7.07 12.11
N ALA A 126 6.73 -6.06 11.33
CA ALA A 126 6.35 -6.00 9.92
C ALA A 126 7.07 -7.12 9.14
N GLY A 127 6.36 -8.21 8.85
CA GLY A 127 6.92 -9.38 8.18
C GLY A 127 7.45 -9.04 6.78
N LYS A 128 6.60 -8.48 5.94
CA LYS A 128 6.94 -8.03 4.59
C LYS A 128 6.45 -6.61 4.37
N VAL A 129 7.32 -5.75 3.85
CA VAL A 129 7.06 -4.30 3.72
C VAL A 129 7.33 -3.84 2.31
N ILE A 130 6.47 -2.98 1.77
CA ILE A 130 6.79 -2.11 0.64
C ILE A 130 6.80 -0.66 1.10
N LEU A 131 7.97 -0.02 1.04
CA LEU A 131 8.20 1.37 1.36
C LEU A 131 8.29 2.18 0.06
N ARG A 132 7.24 2.90 -0.26
CA ARG A 132 7.12 3.71 -1.48
C ARG A 132 7.83 5.06 -1.28
N MET A 133 8.64 5.47 -2.25
CA MET A 133 9.47 6.68 -2.17
C MET A 133 9.21 7.68 -3.32
N GLY A 134 8.00 7.64 -3.90
CA GLY A 134 7.62 8.52 -5.00
C GLY A 134 8.56 8.40 -6.21
N ALA A 135 9.12 9.50 -6.67
CA ALA A 135 10.06 9.54 -7.79
C ALA A 135 11.39 8.79 -7.54
N GLN A 136 11.67 8.39 -6.30
CA GLN A 136 12.85 7.59 -5.96
C GLN A 136 12.60 6.07 -6.04
N GLY A 137 11.41 5.65 -6.45
CA GLY A 137 11.02 4.24 -6.55
C GLY A 137 10.50 3.68 -5.23
N ALA A 138 10.94 2.47 -4.88
CA ALA A 138 10.52 1.80 -3.66
C ALA A 138 11.62 0.90 -3.08
N LEU A 139 11.50 0.58 -1.80
CA LEU A 139 12.19 -0.54 -1.16
C LEU A 139 11.14 -1.59 -0.80
N ALA A 140 11.46 -2.85 -1.02
CA ALA A 140 10.65 -3.96 -0.56
C ALA A 140 11.51 -4.90 0.30
N ALA A 141 11.00 -5.31 1.45
CA ALA A 141 11.71 -6.20 2.37
C ALA A 141 10.85 -7.38 2.76
N GLY A 142 11.48 -8.55 2.88
CA GLY A 142 10.86 -9.78 3.35
C GLY A 142 11.79 -10.96 3.19
N ASP A 143 11.56 -12.00 4.00
CA ASP A 143 12.30 -13.27 3.96
C ASP A 143 13.82 -13.08 4.02
N GLY A 144 14.29 -12.10 4.81
CA GLY A 144 15.71 -11.79 5.00
C GLY A 144 16.37 -11.05 3.83
N ALA A 145 15.61 -10.56 2.87
CA ALA A 145 16.13 -9.83 1.73
C ALA A 145 15.50 -8.43 1.63
N VAL A 146 16.27 -7.48 1.11
CA VAL A 146 15.81 -6.13 0.75
C VAL A 146 16.07 -5.89 -0.72
N TRP A 147 15.08 -5.33 -1.39
CA TRP A 147 15.11 -5.04 -2.81
C TRP A 147 14.85 -3.55 -3.05
N ARG A 148 15.64 -2.97 -3.92
CA ARG A 148 15.40 -1.62 -4.45
C ARG A 148 14.75 -1.72 -5.82
N LEU A 149 13.68 -0.95 -6.01
CA LEU A 149 12.99 -0.86 -7.28
C LEU A 149 13.07 0.57 -7.80
N PRO A 150 13.49 0.76 -9.05
CA PRO A 150 13.40 2.05 -9.72
C PRO A 150 11.94 2.37 -10.05
N VAL A 151 11.68 3.61 -10.43
CA VAL A 151 10.40 4.00 -11.02
C VAL A 151 10.26 3.43 -12.43
N VAL A 152 9.03 3.12 -12.83
CA VAL A 152 8.71 2.92 -14.24
C VAL A 152 8.71 4.27 -14.94
N PRO A 153 9.54 4.51 -15.97
CA PRO A 153 9.53 5.76 -16.71
C PRO A 153 8.13 6.10 -17.23
N THR A 154 7.61 7.24 -16.81
CA THR A 154 6.20 7.61 -17.05
C THR A 154 6.05 9.13 -17.02
N ASP A 155 5.32 9.67 -17.98
CA ASP A 155 4.88 11.07 -17.93
C ASP A 155 3.78 11.20 -16.87
N VAL A 156 4.07 11.92 -15.80
CA VAL A 156 3.15 12.07 -14.67
C VAL A 156 2.12 13.15 -14.99
N VAL A 157 0.83 12.76 -14.95
CA VAL A 157 -0.32 13.65 -15.16
C VAL A 157 -1.01 13.96 -13.83
N ASP A 158 -1.25 12.89 -13.01
CA ASP A 158 -1.89 13.02 -11.70
C ASP A 158 -1.42 11.89 -10.80
N VAL A 159 -0.87 12.22 -9.63
CA VAL A 159 -0.35 11.23 -8.67
C VAL A 159 -1.44 10.58 -7.81
N THR A 160 -2.69 11.06 -7.91
CA THR A 160 -3.81 10.56 -7.12
C THR A 160 -4.08 9.08 -7.40
N GLY A 161 -4.17 8.28 -6.35
CA GLY A 161 -4.40 6.83 -6.46
C GLY A 161 -3.14 6.00 -6.79
N GLY A 162 -2.00 6.64 -7.08
CA GLY A 162 -0.74 5.94 -7.37
C GLY A 162 -0.29 5.03 -6.21
N GLY A 163 -0.44 5.49 -4.97
CA GLY A 163 -0.14 4.72 -3.75
C GLY A 163 -1.01 3.46 -3.64
N ASN A 164 -2.33 3.65 -3.65
CA ASN A 164 -3.28 2.55 -3.53
C ASN A 164 -3.13 1.54 -4.68
N SER A 165 -2.88 2.03 -5.90
CA SER A 165 -2.62 1.17 -7.06
C SER A 165 -1.32 0.39 -6.93
N SER A 166 -0.27 1.01 -6.37
CA SER A 166 0.98 0.33 -6.05
C SER A 166 0.77 -0.80 -5.04
N THR A 167 0.04 -0.54 -3.95
CA THR A 167 -0.28 -1.55 -2.93
C THR A 167 -1.11 -2.69 -3.50
N GLY A 168 -2.17 -2.38 -4.27
CA GLY A 168 -2.99 -3.40 -4.93
C GLY A 168 -2.18 -4.25 -5.90
N GLY A 169 -1.33 -3.62 -6.72
CA GLY A 169 -0.44 -4.32 -7.64
C GLY A 169 0.59 -5.20 -6.93
N PHE A 170 1.13 -4.73 -5.80
CA PHE A 170 2.04 -5.48 -4.95
C PHE A 170 1.37 -6.74 -4.39
N LEU A 171 0.18 -6.63 -3.81
CA LEU A 171 -0.58 -7.78 -3.31
C LEU A 171 -0.87 -8.81 -4.41
N VAL A 172 -1.38 -8.35 -5.57
CA VAL A 172 -1.68 -9.23 -6.70
C VAL A 172 -0.42 -9.94 -7.20
N GLY A 173 0.69 -9.22 -7.32
CA GLY A 173 1.99 -9.78 -7.70
C GLY A 173 2.48 -10.82 -6.71
N TYR A 174 2.37 -10.54 -5.41
CA TYR A 174 2.75 -11.46 -4.34
C TYR A 174 1.94 -12.75 -4.38
N CYS A 175 0.62 -12.67 -4.46
CA CYS A 175 -0.25 -13.84 -4.58
C CYS A 175 -0.01 -14.63 -5.86
N LYS A 176 0.27 -13.95 -6.99
CA LYS A 176 0.47 -14.59 -8.29
C LYS A 176 1.80 -15.33 -8.38
N SER A 177 2.85 -14.83 -7.75
CA SER A 177 4.19 -15.41 -7.76
C SER A 177 4.42 -16.48 -6.69
N GLY A 178 3.45 -16.67 -5.77
CA GLY A 178 3.64 -17.57 -4.63
C GLY A 178 4.60 -17.02 -3.59
N GLY A 179 4.70 -15.68 -3.47
CA GLY A 179 5.45 -15.03 -2.39
C GLY A 179 6.73 -14.31 -2.82
N ASP A 180 7.05 -14.20 -4.11
CA ASP A 180 8.21 -13.44 -4.59
C ASP A 180 7.98 -11.92 -4.38
N ILE A 181 8.69 -11.38 -3.38
CA ILE A 181 8.54 -9.97 -2.99
C ILE A 181 9.13 -9.00 -4.03
N ALA A 182 10.17 -9.39 -4.74
CA ALA A 182 10.77 -8.57 -5.79
C ALA A 182 9.81 -8.46 -6.99
N TYR A 183 9.22 -9.56 -7.41
CA TYR A 183 8.19 -9.57 -8.45
C TYR A 183 6.95 -8.81 -8.03
N ALA A 184 6.50 -8.99 -6.79
CA ALA A 184 5.37 -8.26 -6.22
C ALA A 184 5.59 -6.74 -6.28
N ALA A 185 6.77 -6.28 -5.87
CA ALA A 185 7.11 -4.86 -5.88
C ALA A 185 7.20 -4.29 -7.32
N LYS A 186 7.70 -5.07 -8.29
CA LYS A 186 7.63 -4.71 -9.72
C LYS A 186 6.18 -4.54 -10.19
N CYS A 187 5.29 -5.46 -9.80
CA CYS A 187 3.86 -5.35 -10.12
C CYS A 187 3.24 -4.06 -9.54
N GLY A 188 3.60 -3.71 -8.31
CA GLY A 188 3.18 -2.45 -7.68
C GLY A 188 3.63 -1.21 -8.45
N ALA A 189 4.92 -1.15 -8.81
CA ALA A 189 5.47 -0.04 -9.58
C ALA A 189 4.81 0.11 -10.96
N VAL A 190 4.60 -1.00 -11.66
CA VAL A 190 3.92 -1.02 -12.97
C VAL A 190 2.47 -0.60 -12.84
N SER A 191 1.74 -1.09 -11.83
CA SER A 191 0.35 -0.68 -11.59
C SER A 191 0.24 0.82 -11.35
N ALA A 192 1.06 1.38 -10.46
CA ALA A 192 1.12 2.81 -10.18
C ALA A 192 1.37 3.63 -11.46
N SER A 193 2.29 3.18 -12.33
CA SER A 193 2.67 3.90 -13.54
C SER A 193 1.53 4.09 -14.55
N PHE A 194 0.51 3.22 -14.53
CA PHE A 194 -0.68 3.40 -15.37
C PHE A 194 -1.67 4.40 -14.78
N ILE A 195 -1.75 4.47 -13.44
CA ILE A 195 -2.64 5.40 -12.77
C ILE A 195 -2.11 6.83 -12.89
N ILE A 196 -0.83 7.04 -12.59
CA ILE A 196 -0.26 8.39 -12.57
C ILE A 196 -0.05 9.01 -13.97
N SER A 197 -0.18 8.23 -15.04
CA SER A 197 0.00 8.70 -16.42
C SER A 197 -1.26 9.31 -17.04
N GLN A 198 -2.34 9.43 -16.30
CA GLN A 198 -3.62 9.95 -16.76
C GLN A 198 -4.49 10.42 -15.59
N TRP A 199 -5.60 11.06 -15.87
CA TRP A 199 -6.62 11.35 -14.87
C TRP A 199 -7.45 10.09 -14.59
N GLY A 200 -7.48 9.66 -13.34
CA GLY A 200 -8.24 8.49 -12.88
C GLY A 200 -7.70 7.14 -13.39
N VAL A 201 -8.57 6.13 -13.43
CA VAL A 201 -8.20 4.78 -13.85
C VAL A 201 -8.19 4.61 -15.37
N PRO A 202 -7.42 3.66 -15.93
CA PRO A 202 -7.45 3.35 -17.36
C PRO A 202 -8.87 3.03 -17.82
N LYS A 203 -9.31 3.68 -18.91
CA LYS A 203 -10.67 3.51 -19.44
C LYS A 203 -10.97 2.09 -19.93
N LYS A 204 -9.93 1.34 -20.32
CA LYS A 204 -10.03 -0.04 -20.80
C LYS A 204 -8.98 -0.92 -20.11
N LEU A 205 -9.44 -2.02 -19.55
CA LEU A 205 -8.60 -3.07 -18.97
C LEU A 205 -8.59 -4.27 -19.93
N ASP A 206 -7.92 -4.09 -21.06
CA ASP A 206 -7.93 -5.04 -22.17
C ASP A 206 -6.57 -5.75 -22.35
N SER A 207 -6.49 -6.60 -23.38
CA SER A 207 -5.27 -7.33 -23.72
C SER A 207 -4.11 -6.42 -24.13
N ALA A 208 -4.40 -5.24 -24.72
CA ALA A 208 -3.38 -4.28 -25.11
C ALA A 208 -2.74 -3.63 -23.87
N LEU A 209 -3.55 -3.27 -22.86
CA LEU A 209 -3.03 -2.77 -21.59
C LEU A 209 -2.23 -3.84 -20.86
N ARG A 210 -2.71 -5.10 -20.88
CA ARG A 210 -1.98 -6.24 -20.30
C ARG A 210 -0.62 -6.42 -20.95
N ALA A 211 -0.54 -6.40 -22.28
CA ALA A 211 0.72 -6.53 -23.01
C ALA A 211 1.71 -5.40 -22.65
N LYS A 212 1.22 -4.16 -22.49
CA LYS A 212 2.04 -3.03 -22.00
C LYS A 212 2.55 -3.27 -20.58
N ALA A 213 1.71 -3.78 -19.68
CA ALA A 213 2.09 -4.10 -18.31
C ALA A 213 3.18 -5.19 -18.27
N GLU A 214 3.02 -6.26 -19.02
CA GLU A 214 4.00 -7.34 -19.13
C GLU A 214 5.33 -6.84 -19.70
N ASN A 215 5.28 -5.93 -20.69
CA ASN A 215 6.49 -5.31 -21.22
C ASN A 215 7.20 -4.44 -20.17
N ARG A 216 6.48 -3.60 -19.41
CA ARG A 216 7.05 -2.81 -18.31
C ARG A 216 7.66 -3.71 -17.24
N LEU A 217 6.99 -4.81 -16.87
CA LEU A 217 7.50 -5.79 -15.90
C LEU A 217 8.82 -6.44 -16.33
N ARG A 218 8.96 -6.80 -17.63
CA ARG A 218 10.21 -7.37 -18.16
C ARG A 218 11.38 -6.40 -18.13
N ASN A 219 11.11 -5.12 -18.34
CA ASN A 219 12.12 -4.07 -18.42
C ASN A 219 12.39 -3.34 -17.10
N LEU A 220 11.78 -3.79 -16.01
CA LEU A 220 12.00 -3.23 -14.68
C LEU A 220 12.84 -4.19 -13.84
N ASP A 221 14.04 -3.77 -13.47
CA ASP A 221 14.94 -4.61 -12.67
C ASP A 221 14.86 -4.23 -11.18
N ALA A 222 14.62 -5.23 -10.36
CA ALA A 222 14.76 -5.11 -8.91
C ALA A 222 16.19 -5.48 -8.51
N VAL A 223 16.85 -4.62 -7.73
CA VAL A 223 18.22 -4.83 -7.26
C VAL A 223 18.19 -5.28 -5.81
N LYS A 224 18.77 -6.43 -5.53
CA LYS A 224 18.96 -6.92 -4.15
C LYS A 224 20.05 -6.11 -3.47
N LEU A 225 19.79 -5.61 -2.25
CA LEU A 225 20.72 -4.84 -1.43
C LEU A 225 21.45 -5.70 -0.41
#